data_48b8275b0e548642977dce6100b1c02d
#
_entry.id   48b8275b0e548642977dce6100b1c02d
#
_cell.length_a   1.000
_cell.length_b   1.000
_cell.length_c   1.000
_cell.angle_alpha   90.00
_cell.angle_beta   90.00
_cell.angle_gamma   90.00
#
_symmetry.space_group_name_H-M   'P 1'
#
loop_
_entity.id
_entity.type
_entity.pdbx_description
1 polymer ?
#
loop_
_entity_poly.entity_id
_entity_poly.type
_entity_poly.pdbx_seq_one_letter_code
_entity_poly.pdbx_strand_id
1 'polypeptide(L)'
;MKLAYDPSMFRDNTSFHDMIEKTARLGYHYIELSPRQDFIWFYQYPKVNSGMIKNVKRWLSDAGVELSSVLPVQQWSSPDEQERQAAVRNMKRTIEITSELGVDTLNTEFSGDKANPVASEGQWYKSMAELIPEFERNHIKLEIQAHPNDFIESSNEAAKLIRSLDLDWVSQVWCSA
;
A
#
# COMPACT_ATOMS: atom_id res chain seq x y z
N MET A 1 16.76 -13.57 -1.33
CA MET A 1 15.86 -12.67 -2.04
C MET A 1 14.49 -13.36 -2.06
N LYS A 2 13.43 -12.68 -1.62
CA LYS A 2 12.05 -13.17 -1.74
C LYS A 2 11.45 -12.65 -3.04
N LEU A 3 10.74 -13.48 -3.79
CA LEU A 3 10.05 -13.09 -5.02
C LEU A 3 8.56 -13.17 -4.76
N ALA A 4 7.87 -12.04 -4.83
CA ALA A 4 6.43 -11.94 -4.69
C ALA A 4 5.74 -11.79 -6.05
N TYR A 5 4.57 -12.36 -6.16
CA TYR A 5 3.70 -12.19 -7.31
C TYR A 5 2.78 -10.98 -7.09
N ASP A 6 2.76 -10.06 -8.05
CA ASP A 6 1.81 -8.95 -8.08
C ASP A 6 0.57 -9.33 -8.91
N PRO A 7 -0.62 -9.46 -8.30
CA PRO A 7 -1.83 -9.86 -8.99
C PRO A 7 -2.49 -8.72 -9.79
N SER A 8 -1.97 -7.49 -9.77
CA SER A 8 -2.56 -6.33 -10.46
C SER A 8 -2.69 -6.53 -11.97
N MET A 9 -1.84 -7.37 -12.56
CA MET A 9 -1.87 -7.73 -13.99
C MET A 9 -3.11 -8.54 -14.40
N PHE A 10 -3.81 -9.15 -13.45
CA PHE A 10 -4.99 -9.99 -13.72
C PHE A 10 -6.27 -9.33 -13.19
N ARG A 11 -6.58 -8.17 -13.73
CA ARG A 11 -7.63 -7.28 -13.22
C ARG A 11 -9.05 -7.82 -13.33
N ASP A 12 -9.32 -8.71 -14.30
CA ASP A 12 -10.70 -9.07 -14.62
C ASP A 12 -10.97 -10.57 -14.47
N ASN A 13 -12.07 -10.90 -13.81
CA ASN A 13 -12.67 -12.24 -13.70
C ASN A 13 -11.98 -13.26 -12.78
N THR A 14 -11.06 -12.86 -11.90
CA THR A 14 -10.44 -13.79 -10.95
C THR A 14 -10.56 -13.23 -9.54
N SER A 15 -11.19 -13.96 -8.63
CA SER A 15 -11.27 -13.57 -7.21
C SER A 15 -9.88 -13.57 -6.54
N PHE A 16 -9.75 -12.89 -5.40
CA PHE A 16 -8.50 -12.93 -4.65
C PHE A 16 -8.17 -14.35 -4.16
N HIS A 17 -9.17 -15.10 -3.76
CA HIS A 17 -8.99 -16.51 -3.40
C HIS A 17 -8.37 -17.32 -4.55
N ASP A 18 -8.93 -17.21 -5.77
CA ASP A 18 -8.39 -17.90 -6.93
C ASP A 18 -6.98 -17.44 -7.31
N MET A 19 -6.65 -16.16 -7.04
CA MET A 19 -5.30 -15.65 -7.27
C MET A 19 -4.27 -16.23 -6.31
N ILE A 20 -4.64 -16.40 -5.05
CA ILE A 20 -3.79 -17.09 -4.06
C ILE A 20 -3.50 -18.52 -4.53
N GLU A 21 -4.51 -19.26 -4.95
CA GLU A 21 -4.33 -20.62 -5.48
C GLU A 21 -3.47 -20.65 -6.76
N LYS A 22 -3.68 -19.68 -7.68
CA LYS A 22 -2.84 -19.56 -8.89
C LYS A 22 -1.39 -19.26 -8.54
N THR A 23 -1.16 -18.37 -7.57
CA THR A 23 0.18 -18.02 -7.07
C THR A 23 0.92 -19.26 -6.60
N ALA A 24 0.26 -20.11 -5.78
CA ALA A 24 0.80 -21.37 -5.33
C ALA A 24 1.11 -22.32 -6.51
N ARG A 25 0.17 -22.48 -7.44
CA ARG A 25 0.34 -23.35 -8.63
C ARG A 25 1.47 -22.90 -9.55
N LEU A 26 1.78 -21.60 -9.60
CA LEU A 26 2.91 -21.05 -10.36
C LEU A 26 4.25 -21.20 -9.61
N GLY A 27 4.25 -21.71 -8.38
CA GLY A 27 5.43 -21.94 -7.58
C GLY A 27 5.92 -20.70 -6.81
N TYR A 28 5.11 -19.64 -6.72
CA TYR A 28 5.42 -18.49 -5.87
C TYR A 28 4.97 -18.75 -4.43
N HIS A 29 5.82 -18.38 -3.48
CA HIS A 29 5.50 -18.43 -2.04
C HIS A 29 4.96 -17.11 -1.49
N TYR A 30 5.10 -16.02 -2.24
CA TYR A 30 4.71 -14.68 -1.81
C TYR A 30 3.79 -14.02 -2.84
N ILE A 31 2.79 -13.31 -2.34
CA ILE A 31 1.88 -12.47 -3.13
C ILE A 31 1.77 -11.09 -2.48
N GLU A 32 1.71 -10.03 -3.28
CA GLU A 32 1.38 -8.70 -2.80
C GLU A 32 -0.15 -8.48 -2.84
N LEU A 33 -0.69 -7.84 -1.83
CA LEU A 33 -2.08 -7.39 -1.83
C LEU A 33 -2.16 -6.03 -2.54
N SER A 34 -2.20 -6.05 -3.86
CA SER A 34 -2.15 -4.86 -4.72
C SER A 34 -3.55 -4.32 -5.08
N PRO A 35 -3.66 -3.08 -5.63
CA PRO A 35 -4.94 -2.45 -5.93
C PRO A 35 -5.71 -3.20 -7.04
N ARG A 36 -6.81 -3.81 -6.64
CA ARG A 36 -7.78 -4.45 -7.54
C ARG A 36 -9.19 -4.04 -7.12
N GLN A 37 -10.20 -4.23 -7.96
CA GLN A 37 -11.58 -3.89 -7.61
C GLN A 37 -12.09 -4.66 -6.38
N ASP A 38 -11.72 -5.93 -6.26
CA ASP A 38 -12.02 -6.75 -5.08
C ASP A 38 -11.20 -6.36 -3.84
N PHE A 39 -10.08 -5.62 -4.01
CA PHE A 39 -9.24 -5.11 -2.93
C PHE A 39 -9.48 -3.65 -2.58
N ILE A 40 -9.87 -2.79 -3.53
CA ILE A 40 -10.26 -1.41 -3.24
C ILE A 40 -11.34 -1.37 -2.15
N TRP A 41 -12.23 -2.36 -2.13
CA TRP A 41 -13.20 -2.53 -1.07
C TRP A 41 -12.59 -3.04 0.24
N PHE A 42 -11.43 -3.69 0.15
CA PHE A 42 -10.81 -4.38 1.26
C PHE A 42 -10.30 -3.41 2.33
N TYR A 43 -9.64 -2.33 1.97
CA TYR A 43 -9.09 -1.36 2.91
C TYR A 43 -9.87 -0.03 3.00
N GLN A 44 -10.98 0.12 2.29
CA GLN A 44 -11.86 1.28 2.46
C GLN A 44 -12.74 1.12 3.68
N TYR A 45 -12.58 2.03 4.64
CA TYR A 45 -13.47 2.08 5.80
C TYR A 45 -14.88 2.48 5.38
N PRO A 46 -15.98 1.86 5.90
CA PRO A 46 -16.05 0.80 6.93
C PRO A 46 -16.18 -0.63 6.36
N LYS A 47 -15.82 -0.90 5.13
CA LYS A 47 -16.21 -2.11 4.38
C LYS A 47 -15.47 -3.38 4.76
N VAL A 48 -14.24 -3.28 5.29
CA VAL A 48 -13.50 -4.46 5.73
C VAL A 48 -13.88 -4.84 7.14
N ASN A 49 -14.26 -6.08 7.33
CA ASN A 49 -14.57 -6.64 8.63
C ASN A 49 -13.62 -7.80 8.99
N SER A 50 -13.62 -8.16 10.26
CA SER A 50 -12.78 -9.24 10.78
C SER A 50 -13.05 -10.61 10.14
N GLY A 51 -14.25 -10.83 9.61
CA GLY A 51 -14.59 -12.06 8.89
C GLY A 51 -13.86 -12.17 7.56
N MET A 52 -13.76 -11.06 6.81
CA MET A 52 -13.00 -11.02 5.56
C MET A 52 -11.50 -11.24 5.80
N ILE A 53 -10.93 -10.60 6.83
CA ILE A 53 -9.52 -10.78 7.20
C ILE A 53 -9.24 -12.24 7.57
N LYS A 54 -10.10 -12.86 8.37
CA LYS A 54 -10.00 -14.29 8.71
C LYS A 54 -10.04 -15.19 7.47
N ASN A 55 -10.91 -14.90 6.51
CA ASN A 55 -10.99 -15.65 5.26
C ASN A 55 -9.68 -15.54 4.46
N VAL A 56 -9.15 -14.33 4.29
CA VAL A 56 -7.88 -14.13 3.58
C VAL A 56 -6.74 -14.88 4.26
N LYS A 57 -6.61 -14.78 5.59
CA LYS A 57 -5.58 -15.54 6.33
C LYS A 57 -5.72 -17.05 6.14
N ARG A 58 -6.95 -17.56 6.13
CA ARG A 58 -7.21 -18.97 5.87
C ARG A 58 -6.81 -19.37 4.45
N TRP A 59 -7.23 -18.63 3.43
CA TRP A 59 -6.89 -18.93 2.02
C TRP A 59 -5.38 -18.94 1.78
N LEU A 60 -4.66 -17.98 2.37
CA LEU A 60 -3.20 -17.93 2.31
C LEU A 60 -2.57 -19.18 2.97
N SER A 61 -3.04 -19.53 4.16
CA SER A 61 -2.56 -20.71 4.90
C SER A 61 -2.85 -22.01 4.15
N ASP A 62 -4.07 -22.17 3.61
CA ASP A 62 -4.49 -23.37 2.88
C ASP A 62 -3.66 -23.58 1.60
N ALA A 63 -3.28 -22.49 0.94
CA ALA A 63 -2.45 -22.51 -0.27
C ALA A 63 -0.94 -22.55 -0.01
N GLY A 64 -0.48 -22.36 1.23
CA GLY A 64 0.95 -22.23 1.57
C GLY A 64 1.61 -20.99 0.98
N VAL A 65 0.86 -19.90 0.85
CA VAL A 65 1.30 -18.60 0.32
C VAL A 65 1.29 -17.57 1.44
N GLU A 66 2.27 -16.68 1.45
CA GLU A 66 2.38 -15.56 2.40
C GLU A 66 2.17 -14.22 1.69
N LEU A 67 1.64 -13.23 2.41
CA LEU A 67 1.67 -11.84 1.93
C LEU A 67 3.08 -11.26 2.11
N SER A 68 3.59 -10.62 1.05
CA SER A 68 4.84 -9.85 1.13
C SER A 68 4.61 -8.44 1.65
N SER A 69 3.53 -7.82 1.19
CA SER A 69 3.19 -6.42 1.43
C SER A 69 1.72 -6.15 1.11
N VAL A 70 1.22 -5.02 1.56
CA VAL A 70 -0.07 -4.47 1.16
C VAL A 70 0.20 -3.18 0.39
N LEU A 71 -0.35 -3.06 -0.82
CA LEU A 71 -0.17 -1.88 -1.69
C LEU A 71 -1.50 -1.12 -1.85
N PRO A 72 -1.79 -0.10 -1.01
CA PRO A 72 -2.87 0.84 -1.27
C PRO A 72 -2.40 1.94 -2.23
N VAL A 73 -3.29 2.37 -3.12
CA VAL A 73 -3.12 3.60 -3.90
C VAL A 73 -4.18 4.59 -3.45
N GLN A 74 -3.75 5.66 -2.79
CA GLN A 74 -4.61 6.67 -2.16
C GLN A 74 -4.09 8.07 -2.49
N GLN A 75 -4.99 9.04 -2.66
CA GLN A 75 -4.64 10.44 -2.95
C GLN A 75 -4.24 11.23 -1.68
N TRP A 76 -3.34 10.68 -0.88
CA TRP A 76 -2.92 11.22 0.41
C TRP A 76 -2.03 12.46 0.33
N SER A 77 -1.59 12.82 -0.89
CA SER A 77 -0.85 14.04 -1.21
C SER A 77 -1.69 15.02 -2.04
N SER A 78 -3.00 14.79 -2.17
CA SER A 78 -3.87 15.67 -2.96
C SER A 78 -3.83 17.11 -2.45
N PRO A 79 -3.71 18.12 -3.34
CA PRO A 79 -3.93 19.53 -2.98
C PRO A 79 -5.33 19.82 -2.43
N ASP A 80 -6.33 19.00 -2.79
CA ASP A 80 -7.67 19.07 -2.19
C ASP A 80 -7.65 18.45 -0.79
N GLU A 81 -7.91 19.28 0.23
CA GLU A 81 -7.86 18.88 1.62
C GLU A 81 -8.92 17.82 1.98
N GLN A 82 -10.10 17.84 1.33
CA GLN A 82 -11.14 16.85 1.59
C GLN A 82 -10.75 15.48 1.05
N GLU A 83 -10.18 15.44 -0.16
CA GLU A 83 -9.65 14.24 -0.78
C GLU A 83 -8.48 13.68 0.04
N ARG A 84 -7.52 14.53 0.42
CA ARG A 84 -6.40 14.16 1.29
C ARG A 84 -6.86 13.52 2.60
N GLN A 85 -7.81 14.16 3.30
CA GLN A 85 -8.33 13.64 4.57
C GLN A 85 -9.07 12.31 4.39
N ALA A 86 -9.82 12.14 3.29
CA ALA A 86 -10.44 10.85 2.97
C ALA A 86 -9.38 9.76 2.75
N ALA A 87 -8.30 10.09 2.01
CA ALA A 87 -7.19 9.19 1.79
C ALA A 87 -6.47 8.82 3.09
N VAL A 88 -6.19 9.79 3.97
CA VAL A 88 -5.57 9.55 5.29
C VAL A 88 -6.43 8.61 6.15
N ARG A 89 -7.75 8.79 6.18
CA ARG A 89 -8.64 7.85 6.88
C ARG A 89 -8.55 6.43 6.33
N ASN A 90 -8.49 6.29 5.00
CA ASN A 90 -8.32 5.00 4.36
C ASN A 90 -6.94 4.38 4.67
N MET A 91 -5.88 5.20 4.65
CA MET A 91 -4.52 4.74 5.01
C MET A 91 -4.44 4.26 6.46
N LYS A 92 -5.04 4.96 7.43
CA LYS A 92 -5.11 4.49 8.82
C LYS A 92 -5.76 3.12 8.90
N ARG A 93 -6.88 2.91 8.20
CA ARG A 93 -7.53 1.59 8.16
C ARG A 93 -6.67 0.55 7.45
N THR A 94 -5.95 0.92 6.39
CA THR A 94 -5.04 0.00 5.70
C THR A 94 -3.89 -0.44 6.61
N ILE A 95 -3.31 0.46 7.38
CA ILE A 95 -2.27 0.14 8.37
C ILE A 95 -2.78 -0.90 9.38
N GLU A 96 -3.98 -0.70 9.94
CA GLU A 96 -4.61 -1.67 10.85
C GLU A 96 -4.80 -3.04 10.18
N ILE A 97 -5.35 -3.06 8.94
CA ILE A 97 -5.57 -4.30 8.18
C ILE A 97 -4.25 -5.02 7.90
N THR A 98 -3.20 -4.28 7.53
CA THR A 98 -1.87 -4.83 7.29
C THR A 98 -1.36 -5.55 8.52
N SER A 99 -1.48 -4.93 9.69
CA SER A 99 -1.15 -5.53 10.98
C SER A 99 -2.03 -6.74 11.31
N GLU A 100 -3.36 -6.63 11.12
CA GLU A 100 -4.29 -7.74 11.35
C GLU A 100 -4.01 -8.95 10.44
N LEU A 101 -3.52 -8.72 9.22
CA LEU A 101 -3.09 -9.77 8.29
C LEU A 101 -1.78 -10.43 8.71
N GLY A 102 -1.02 -9.81 9.59
CA GLY A 102 0.29 -10.30 10.04
C GLY A 102 1.44 -9.92 9.09
N VAL A 103 1.26 -8.87 8.33
CA VAL A 103 2.26 -8.29 7.41
C VAL A 103 2.85 -7.04 8.04
N ASP A 104 4.16 -6.84 7.90
CA ASP A 104 4.88 -5.71 8.48
C ASP A 104 5.21 -4.60 7.48
N THR A 105 4.79 -4.74 6.23
CA THR A 105 5.17 -3.84 5.13
C THR A 105 3.95 -3.33 4.38
N LEU A 106 3.84 -2.02 4.30
CA LEU A 106 2.88 -1.31 3.44
C LEU A 106 3.67 -0.59 2.36
N ASN A 107 3.37 -0.90 1.10
CA ASN A 107 3.94 -0.25 -0.07
C ASN A 107 2.92 0.74 -0.64
N THR A 108 3.35 1.91 -1.13
CA THR A 108 2.44 2.88 -1.74
C THR A 108 3.16 3.80 -2.72
N GLU A 109 2.39 4.65 -3.38
CA GLU A 109 2.87 5.72 -4.27
C GLU A 109 2.81 7.06 -3.57
N PHE A 110 3.56 8.06 -4.07
CA PHE A 110 3.46 9.43 -3.56
C PHE A 110 2.10 10.06 -3.83
N SER A 111 1.48 9.72 -4.96
CA SER A 111 0.20 10.29 -5.44
C SER A 111 0.25 11.82 -5.60
N GLY A 112 -0.86 12.52 -5.40
CA GLY A 112 -0.91 13.97 -5.51
C GLY A 112 -1.07 14.47 -6.95
N ASP A 113 -0.82 15.75 -7.14
CA ASP A 113 -1.02 16.43 -8.43
C ASP A 113 0.31 16.89 -9.04
N LYS A 114 0.70 16.27 -10.14
CA LYS A 114 1.88 16.63 -10.93
C LYS A 114 1.89 18.09 -11.38
N ALA A 115 0.72 18.69 -11.61
CA ALA A 115 0.62 20.10 -12.01
C ALA A 115 0.85 21.07 -10.84
N ASN A 116 0.71 20.60 -9.60
CA ASN A 116 0.86 21.39 -8.37
C ASN A 116 1.80 20.70 -7.37
N PRO A 117 3.06 20.41 -7.73
CA PRO A 117 3.95 19.57 -6.93
C PRO A 117 4.27 20.19 -5.56
N VAL A 118 4.41 21.51 -5.45
CA VAL A 118 4.69 22.18 -4.17
C VAL A 118 3.51 22.05 -3.20
N ALA A 119 2.28 22.19 -3.70
CA ALA A 119 1.09 21.99 -2.86
C ALA A 119 0.97 20.52 -2.43
N SER A 120 1.21 19.58 -3.35
CA SER A 120 1.18 18.15 -3.07
C SER A 120 2.24 17.74 -2.04
N GLU A 121 3.46 18.27 -2.13
CA GLU A 121 4.51 18.05 -1.15
C GLU A 121 4.09 18.52 0.25
N GLY A 122 3.53 19.72 0.35
CA GLY A 122 3.00 20.25 1.61
C GLY A 122 1.89 19.36 2.20
N GLN A 123 1.00 18.83 1.37
CA GLN A 123 -0.05 17.91 1.80
C GLN A 123 0.51 16.53 2.18
N TRP A 124 1.53 16.06 1.49
CA TRP A 124 2.23 14.83 1.85
C TRP A 124 2.83 14.90 3.26
N TYR A 125 3.54 15.99 3.60
CA TYR A 125 4.06 16.19 4.96
C TYR A 125 2.97 16.23 6.03
N LYS A 126 1.83 16.88 5.75
CA LYS A 126 0.68 16.88 6.66
C LYS A 126 0.14 15.44 6.87
N SER A 127 0.01 14.70 5.79
CA SER A 127 -0.47 13.31 5.85
C SER A 127 0.51 12.41 6.61
N MET A 128 1.81 12.55 6.37
CA MET A 128 2.83 11.84 7.13
C MET A 128 2.74 12.15 8.63
N ALA A 129 2.62 13.42 9.01
CA ALA A 129 2.47 13.80 10.43
C ALA A 129 1.27 13.14 11.11
N GLU A 130 0.16 12.92 10.36
CA GLU A 130 -1.04 12.25 10.86
C GLU A 130 -0.93 10.71 10.87
N LEU A 131 -0.07 10.13 10.02
CA LEU A 131 0.05 8.69 9.82
C LEU A 131 1.22 8.06 10.60
N ILE A 132 2.29 8.82 10.88
CA ILE A 132 3.46 8.34 11.64
C ILE A 132 3.04 7.62 12.94
N PRO A 133 2.19 8.19 13.81
CA PRO A 133 1.78 7.50 15.04
C PRO A 133 1.06 6.17 14.80
N GLU A 134 0.36 6.05 13.66
CA GLU A 134 -0.35 4.82 13.29
C GLU A 134 0.62 3.73 12.82
N PHE A 135 1.61 4.09 12.00
CA PHE A 135 2.66 3.18 11.56
C PHE A 135 3.47 2.65 12.74
N GLU A 136 3.90 3.53 13.64
CA GLU A 136 4.68 3.18 14.82
C GLU A 136 3.88 2.27 15.78
N ARG A 137 2.62 2.62 16.05
CA ARG A 137 1.75 1.82 16.93
C ARG A 137 1.51 0.41 16.41
N ASN A 138 1.42 0.25 15.09
CA ASN A 138 1.15 -1.03 14.45
C ASN A 138 2.43 -1.75 14.02
N HIS A 139 3.61 -1.17 14.20
CA HIS A 139 4.91 -1.70 13.79
C HIS A 139 4.96 -2.03 12.28
N ILE A 140 4.38 -1.16 11.45
CA ILE A 140 4.36 -1.32 9.99
C ILE A 140 5.44 -0.44 9.37
N LYS A 141 6.23 -1.03 8.48
CA LYS A 141 7.18 -0.33 7.62
C LYS A 141 6.45 0.28 6.43
N LEU A 142 6.88 1.46 6.04
CA LEU A 142 6.35 2.15 4.86
C LEU A 142 7.39 2.15 3.75
N GLU A 143 7.02 1.61 2.60
CA GLU A 143 7.81 1.65 1.38
C GLU A 143 7.08 2.52 0.35
N ILE A 144 7.76 3.53 -0.21
CA ILE A 144 7.13 4.49 -1.13
C ILE A 144 7.86 4.45 -2.47
N GLN A 145 7.11 4.37 -3.57
CA GLN A 145 7.65 4.44 -4.92
C GLN A 145 7.34 5.78 -5.59
N ALA A 146 8.28 6.28 -6.39
CA ALA A 146 8.00 7.28 -7.40
C ALA A 146 7.18 6.64 -8.53
N HIS A 147 6.10 7.29 -8.96
CA HIS A 147 5.22 6.73 -9.98
C HIS A 147 4.89 7.77 -11.07
N PRO A 148 4.78 7.36 -12.34
CA PRO A 148 4.35 8.27 -13.42
C PRO A 148 3.02 8.95 -13.09
N ASN A 149 2.96 10.26 -13.33
CA ASN A 149 1.84 11.17 -13.05
C ASN A 149 1.62 11.56 -11.58
N ASP A 150 2.44 11.09 -10.66
CA ASP A 150 2.49 11.60 -9.29
C ASP A 150 3.22 12.95 -9.22
N PHE A 151 3.13 13.65 -8.09
CA PHE A 151 3.93 14.86 -7.90
C PHE A 151 5.44 14.59 -7.78
N ILE A 152 5.82 13.34 -7.49
CA ILE A 152 7.19 12.81 -7.51
C ILE A 152 7.27 11.66 -8.52
N GLU A 153 7.99 11.88 -9.63
CA GLU A 153 8.23 10.85 -10.66
C GLU A 153 9.68 10.34 -10.64
N SER A 154 10.58 11.06 -9.99
CA SER A 154 12.02 10.75 -9.96
C SER A 154 12.41 10.01 -8.69
N SER A 155 13.10 8.88 -8.83
CA SER A 155 13.66 8.14 -7.68
C SER A 155 14.61 8.97 -6.83
N ASN A 156 15.34 9.92 -7.44
CA ASN A 156 16.24 10.81 -6.69
C ASN A 156 15.48 11.83 -5.83
N GLU A 157 14.36 12.35 -6.32
CA GLU A 157 13.49 13.26 -5.56
C GLU A 157 12.78 12.50 -4.44
N ALA A 158 12.26 11.32 -4.73
CA ALA A 158 11.68 10.43 -3.74
C ALA A 158 12.66 10.14 -2.59
N ALA A 159 13.90 9.78 -2.92
CA ALA A 159 14.93 9.53 -1.92
C ALA A 159 15.25 10.75 -1.04
N LYS A 160 15.25 11.97 -1.61
CA LYS A 160 15.44 13.21 -0.83
C LYS A 160 14.29 13.43 0.14
N LEU A 161 13.06 13.27 -0.35
CA LEU A 161 11.86 13.51 0.44
C LEU A 161 11.73 12.50 1.59
N ILE A 162 11.97 11.22 1.31
CA ILE A 162 11.98 10.16 2.34
C ILE A 162 13.04 10.43 3.41
N ARG A 163 14.27 10.76 3.01
CA ARG A 163 15.34 11.07 3.97
C ARG A 163 15.05 12.28 4.85
N SER A 164 14.24 13.23 4.39
CA SER A 164 13.87 14.40 5.18
C SER A 164 12.99 14.07 6.40
N LEU A 165 12.37 12.88 6.43
CA LEU A 165 11.60 12.41 7.57
C LEU A 165 12.47 11.91 8.72
N ASP A 166 13.71 11.50 8.45
CA ASP A 166 14.64 10.90 9.42
C ASP A 166 14.02 9.71 10.20
N LEU A 167 13.33 8.82 9.46
CA LEU A 167 12.65 7.63 9.99
C LEU A 167 13.25 6.38 9.36
N ASP A 168 13.76 5.45 10.17
CA ASP A 168 14.45 4.24 9.74
C ASP A 168 13.51 3.15 9.16
N TRP A 169 12.22 3.25 9.46
CA TRP A 169 11.18 2.35 8.96
C TRP A 169 10.49 2.85 7.67
N VAL A 170 10.90 4.02 7.15
CA VAL A 170 10.43 4.54 5.85
C VAL A 170 11.51 4.35 4.80
N SER A 171 11.19 3.68 3.72
CA SER A 171 12.15 3.39 2.64
C SER A 171 11.54 3.63 1.26
N GLN A 172 12.41 3.60 0.25
CA GLN A 172 12.01 3.75 -1.14
C GLN A 172 11.93 2.40 -1.83
N VAL A 173 10.84 2.16 -2.55
CA VAL A 173 10.77 1.10 -3.56
C VAL A 173 11.42 1.61 -4.83
N TRP A 174 12.34 0.83 -5.36
CA TRP A 174 12.89 1.07 -6.70
C TRP A 174 12.05 0.32 -7.73
N CYS A 175 11.44 1.07 -8.66
CA CYS A 175 10.70 0.52 -9.78
C CYS A 175 11.53 0.76 -11.07
N SER A 176 11.66 -0.28 -11.89
CA SER A 176 12.41 -0.24 -13.16
C SER A 176 11.56 0.20 -14.35
N ALA A 177 10.33 0.69 -14.12
CA ALA A 177 9.41 1.10 -15.19
C ALA A 177 9.86 2.36 -15.92
#